data_2c31ae3f3ca23950f39ff2a8caec15ed
#
_entry.id   2c31ae3f3ca23950f39ff2a8caec15ed
#
_cell.length_a   1.000
_cell.length_b   1.000
_cell.length_c   1.000
_cell.angle_alpha   90.00
_cell.angle_beta   90.00
_cell.angle_gamma   90.00
#
_symmetry.space_group_name_H-M   'P 1'
#
loop_
_entity.id
_entity.type
_entity.pdbx_description
1 polymer ?
#
loop_
_entity_poly.entity_id
_entity_poly.type
_entity_poly.pdbx_seq_one_letter_code
_entity_poly.pdbx_strand_id
1 'polypeptide(L)'
;MKANYMVIGYGWRADFYYRIAKLLPEQFSICAGVLRTEARAKEVASKEHIFTTVDLDEALSQKPDFAVLCVPREIAKDYLVQ
;
A
#
# COMPACT_ATOMS: atom_id res chain seq x y z
N MET A 1 2.46 16.41 -12.44
CA MET A 1 1.71 16.19 -11.19
C MET A 1 2.00 14.82 -10.63
N LYS A 2 2.24 14.74 -9.32
CA LYS A 2 2.63 13.49 -8.69
C LYS A 2 1.40 12.74 -8.16
N ALA A 3 1.26 11.47 -8.53
CA ALA A 3 0.20 10.62 -8.02
C ALA A 3 0.66 9.97 -6.72
N ASN A 4 -0.19 10.05 -5.68
CA ASN A 4 0.12 9.50 -4.38
C ASN A 4 -0.89 8.38 -4.09
N TYR A 5 -0.41 7.17 -3.82
CA TYR A 5 -1.31 6.03 -3.66
C TYR A 5 -0.93 5.15 -2.48
N MET A 6 -1.88 4.32 -2.05
CA MET A 6 -1.62 3.32 -1.03
C MET A 6 -1.72 1.93 -1.66
N VAL A 7 -0.95 1.00 -1.12
CA VAL A 7 -0.94 -0.38 -1.61
C VAL A 7 -1.48 -1.26 -0.49
N ILE A 8 -2.54 -2.03 -0.79
CA ILE A 8 -3.14 -2.94 0.17
C ILE A 8 -2.65 -4.35 -0.15
N GLY A 9 -1.88 -4.92 0.76
CA GLY A 9 -1.30 -6.24 0.59
C GLY A 9 0.18 -6.19 0.24
N TYR A 10 0.78 -7.37 0.06
CA TYR A 10 2.18 -7.50 -0.32
C TYR A 10 2.38 -8.85 -1.03
N GLY A 11 3.28 -8.85 -1.99
CA GLY A 11 3.54 -10.03 -2.80
C GLY A 11 4.07 -9.57 -4.15
N TRP A 12 4.15 -10.47 -5.12
CA TRP A 12 4.77 -10.13 -6.39
C TRP A 12 4.01 -9.04 -7.16
N ARG A 13 2.67 -8.98 -7.04
CA ARG A 13 1.89 -7.91 -7.68
C ARG A 13 2.13 -6.57 -6.99
N ALA A 14 2.13 -6.59 -5.65
CA ALA A 14 2.38 -5.36 -4.90
C ALA A 14 3.79 -4.86 -5.16
N ASP A 15 4.76 -5.78 -5.30
CA ASP A 15 6.14 -5.42 -5.57
C ASP A 15 6.27 -4.56 -6.82
N PHE A 16 5.46 -4.84 -7.84
CA PHE A 16 5.43 -4.05 -9.06
C PHE A 16 5.09 -2.58 -8.77
N TYR A 17 4.09 -2.34 -7.91
CA TYR A 17 3.68 -0.98 -7.56
C TYR A 17 4.70 -0.28 -6.65
N TYR A 18 5.37 -1.03 -5.78
CA TYR A 18 6.45 -0.46 -4.98
C TYR A 18 7.62 -0.05 -5.86
N ARG A 19 7.92 -0.87 -6.88
CA ARG A 19 9.01 -0.55 -7.83
C ARG A 19 8.71 0.68 -8.67
N ILE A 20 7.47 0.83 -9.12
CA ILE A 20 7.09 1.98 -9.94
C ILE A 20 7.39 3.27 -9.18
N ALA A 21 7.04 3.34 -7.90
CA ALA A 21 7.29 4.52 -7.11
C ALA A 21 8.79 4.80 -6.94
N LYS A 22 9.61 3.74 -6.90
CA LYS A 22 11.06 3.89 -6.79
C LYS A 22 11.71 4.33 -8.09
N LEU A 23 11.19 3.82 -9.21
CA LEU A 23 11.75 4.13 -10.52
C LEU A 23 11.29 5.48 -11.06
N LEU A 24 10.10 5.91 -10.69
CA LEU A 24 9.51 7.15 -11.16
C LEU A 24 9.06 8.01 -9.96
N PRO A 25 10.00 8.38 -9.08
CA PRO A 25 9.64 9.09 -7.84
C PRO A 25 9.05 10.48 -8.07
N GLU A 26 9.26 11.06 -9.24
CA GLU A 26 8.69 12.36 -9.57
C GLU A 26 7.24 12.26 -10.02
N GLN A 27 6.80 11.08 -10.43
CA GLN A 27 5.45 10.83 -10.95
C GLN A 27 4.58 10.05 -9.96
N PHE A 28 5.17 9.18 -9.16
CA PHE A 28 4.44 8.31 -8.25
C PHE A 28 5.09 8.28 -6.88
N SER A 29 4.23 8.26 -5.85
CA SER A 29 4.70 8.04 -4.48
C SER A 29 3.69 7.18 -3.74
N ILE A 30 4.16 6.46 -2.74
CA ILE A 30 3.31 5.61 -1.91
C ILE A 30 3.15 6.28 -0.55
N CYS A 31 1.91 6.62 -0.19
CA CYS A 31 1.65 7.27 1.09
C CYS A 31 1.44 6.26 2.22
N ALA A 32 1.05 5.03 1.90
CA ALA A 32 0.84 4.00 2.92
C ALA A 32 0.83 2.61 2.31
N GLY A 33 1.25 1.64 3.11
CA GLY A 33 1.08 0.22 2.80
C GLY A 33 0.18 -0.38 3.87
N VAL A 34 -0.85 -1.13 3.46
CA VAL A 34 -1.76 -1.78 4.39
C VAL A 34 -1.50 -3.28 4.37
N LEU A 35 -1.13 -3.84 5.51
CA LEU A 35 -0.80 -5.24 5.65
C LEU A 35 -1.75 -5.90 6.65
N ARG A 36 -1.81 -7.23 6.64
CA ARG A 36 -2.73 -7.98 7.50
C ARG A 36 -2.23 -8.16 8.93
N THR A 37 -0.92 -8.15 9.13
CA THR A 37 -0.34 -8.32 10.46
C THR A 37 0.71 -7.25 10.72
N GLU A 38 0.93 -6.95 12.00
CA GLU A 38 1.94 -5.96 12.38
C GLU A 38 3.34 -6.43 12.02
N ALA A 39 3.61 -7.74 12.13
CA ALA A 39 4.91 -8.27 11.75
C ALA A 39 5.20 -8.02 10.29
N ARG A 40 4.20 -8.24 9.42
CA ARG A 40 4.33 -8.00 8.00
C ARG A 40 4.49 -6.50 7.71
N ALA A 41 3.73 -5.68 8.42
CA ALA A 41 3.81 -4.23 8.26
C ALA A 41 5.21 -3.71 8.59
N LYS A 42 5.81 -4.20 9.67
CA LYS A 42 7.18 -3.81 10.04
C LYS A 42 8.19 -4.26 8.99
N GLU A 43 8.01 -5.48 8.46
CA GLU A 43 8.91 -6.02 7.44
C GLU A 43 8.87 -5.15 6.19
N VAL A 44 7.67 -4.80 5.72
CA VAL A 44 7.50 -3.97 4.53
C VAL A 44 8.01 -2.55 4.77
N ALA A 45 7.74 -1.98 5.93
CA ALA A 45 8.23 -0.64 6.26
C ALA A 45 9.74 -0.57 6.20
N SER A 46 10.41 -1.60 6.73
CA SER A 46 11.86 -1.67 6.73
C SER A 46 12.43 -1.85 5.33
N LYS A 47 11.77 -2.71 4.53
CA LYS A 47 12.25 -3.03 3.19
C LYS A 47 11.97 -1.92 2.18
N GLU A 48 10.77 -1.34 2.23
CA GLU A 48 10.33 -0.36 1.23
C GLU A 48 10.48 1.09 1.70
N HIS A 49 10.78 1.31 2.97
CA HIS A 49 10.94 2.65 3.55
C HIS A 49 9.68 3.51 3.38
N ILE A 50 8.53 2.93 3.70
CA ILE A 50 7.25 3.64 3.61
C ILE A 50 6.48 3.51 4.91
N PHE A 51 5.47 4.35 5.08
CA PHE A 51 4.54 4.21 6.18
C PHE A 51 3.68 2.95 5.96
N THR A 52 3.56 2.11 6.98
CA THR A 52 2.74 0.91 6.92
C THR A 52 1.81 0.85 8.11
N THR A 53 0.68 0.18 7.93
CA THR A 53 -0.33 0.03 8.98
C THR A 53 -1.15 -1.23 8.72
N VAL A 54 -1.85 -1.70 9.75
CA VAL A 54 -2.82 -2.78 9.61
C VAL A 54 -4.24 -2.22 9.58
N ASP A 55 -4.38 -0.90 9.75
CA ASP A 55 -5.66 -0.21 9.83
C ASP A 55 -5.91 0.59 8.55
N LEU A 56 -6.96 0.20 7.81
CA LEU A 56 -7.31 0.86 6.57
C LEU A 56 -7.65 2.34 6.78
N ASP A 57 -8.36 2.66 7.87
CA ASP A 57 -8.73 4.05 8.16
C ASP A 57 -7.49 4.92 8.40
N GLU A 58 -6.48 4.36 9.06
CA GLU A 58 -5.24 5.07 9.27
C GLU A 58 -4.52 5.35 7.95
N ALA A 59 -4.55 4.36 7.04
CA ALA A 59 -3.97 4.54 5.72
C ALA A 59 -4.74 5.60 4.92
N LEU A 60 -6.06 5.59 5.00
CA LEU A 60 -6.89 6.59 4.31
C LEU A 60 -6.66 8.00 4.83
N SER A 61 -6.25 8.12 6.09
CA SER A 61 -5.96 9.44 6.66
C SER A 61 -4.74 10.11 6.00
N GLN A 62 -3.94 9.34 5.28
CA GLN A 62 -2.81 9.85 4.51
C GLN A 62 -3.25 10.49 3.19
N LYS A 63 -4.55 10.47 2.90
CA LYS A 63 -5.15 11.10 1.72
C LYS A 63 -4.57 10.63 0.39
N PRO A 64 -4.62 9.32 0.11
CA PRO A 64 -4.14 8.80 -1.17
C PRO A 64 -5.07 9.23 -2.30
N ASP A 65 -4.51 9.36 -3.50
CA ASP A 65 -5.30 9.65 -4.69
C ASP A 65 -6.08 8.41 -5.12
N PHE A 66 -5.51 7.23 -4.90
CA PHE A 66 -6.17 5.95 -5.17
C PHE A 66 -5.51 4.85 -4.36
N ALA A 67 -6.13 3.69 -4.35
CA ALA A 67 -5.63 2.50 -3.65
C ALA A 67 -5.45 1.36 -4.63
N VAL A 68 -4.39 0.58 -4.45
CA VAL A 68 -4.12 -0.62 -5.24
C VAL A 68 -4.35 -1.84 -4.36
N LEU A 69 -5.29 -2.70 -4.76
CA LEU A 69 -5.61 -3.92 -4.01
C LEU A 69 -4.80 -5.09 -4.54
N CYS A 70 -3.89 -5.58 -3.71
CA CYS A 70 -3.00 -6.70 -4.05
C CYS A 70 -3.18 -7.85 -3.07
N VAL A 71 -4.43 -8.25 -2.84
CA VAL A 71 -4.78 -9.32 -1.90
C VAL A 71 -5.69 -10.34 -2.60
N PRO A 72 -5.81 -11.57 -2.06
CA PRO A 72 -6.73 -12.56 -2.63
C PRO A 72 -8.15 -12.03 -2.67
N ARG A 73 -8.93 -12.52 -3.63
CA ARG A 73 -10.30 -12.06 -3.86
C ARG A 73 -11.17 -12.08 -2.59
N GLU A 74 -11.06 -13.13 -1.80
CA GLU A 74 -11.85 -13.27 -0.57
C GLU A 74 -11.53 -12.16 0.42
N ILE A 75 -10.28 -11.74 0.47
CA ILE A 75 -9.84 -10.69 1.39
C ILE A 75 -10.18 -9.31 0.81
N ALA A 76 -10.13 -9.18 -0.51
CA ALA A 76 -10.46 -7.91 -1.16
C ALA A 76 -11.88 -7.46 -0.87
N LYS A 77 -12.81 -8.39 -0.71
CA LYS A 77 -14.20 -8.07 -0.38
C LYS A 77 -14.29 -7.29 0.93
N ASP A 78 -13.47 -7.65 1.92
CA ASP A 78 -13.50 -7.00 3.23
C ASP A 78 -13.08 -5.53 3.12
N TYR A 79 -12.17 -5.22 2.22
CA TYR A 79 -11.74 -3.84 2.01
C TYR A 79 -12.75 -3.04 1.18
N LEU A 80 -13.40 -3.70 0.22
CA LEU A 80 -14.32 -3.03 -0.68
C LEU A 80 -15.64 -2.61 -0.02
N VAL A 81 -16.04 -3.25 1.06
CA VAL A 81 -17.27 -2.91 1.78
C VAL A 81 -17.06 -1.88 2.88
N GLN A 82 -15.87 -1.38 2.99
CA GLN A 82 -15.56 -0.31 3.95
C GLN A 82 -15.71 1.11 3.32
#